data_aef6f74209219f76bcca860bb641c6fe
#
_entry.id   aef6f74209219f76bcca860bb641c6fe
#
_cell.length_a   1.000
_cell.length_b   1.000
_cell.length_c   1.000
_cell.angle_alpha   90.00
_cell.angle_beta   90.00
_cell.angle_gamma   90.00
#
_symmetry.space_group_name_H-M   'P 1'
#
loop_
_entity.id
_entity.type
_entity.pdbx_description
1 polymer ?
#
loop_
_entity_poly.entity_id
_entity_poly.type
_entity_poly.pdbx_seq_one_letter_code
_entity_poly.pdbx_strand_id
1 'polypeptide(L)'
;MSIPTTSETVVDRPVKRRIATAMVFCLWLAYTVLQTLAVMQRLSEPAYAAIGFLPGILGVGVLLAAGLSREECYLQIAPLSRKGLGVLAAVFVFALAAILPVGVWQGWDWIAAFVYAPANGISQELFFRSALMPAALAAFKKRTTLAVILHSILFGLWHIGPLFLGTPAPIVAAIMLVPFLSGIGWGWQVRRDGTVVWAMIQHSLIWVVASPFTFGP
;
A
#
# COMPACT_ATOMS: atom_id res chain seq x y z
N MET A 1 49.41 1.69 -0.13
CA MET A 1 48.55 1.99 1.04
C MET A 1 47.22 1.34 0.80
N SER A 2 46.98 0.10 1.30
CA SER A 2 45.73 -0.64 1.14
C SER A 2 44.73 -0.18 2.20
N ILE A 3 43.61 0.37 1.76
CA ILE A 3 42.48 0.70 2.61
C ILE A 3 41.87 -0.62 3.14
N PRO A 4 41.76 -0.82 4.45
CA PRO A 4 41.10 -2.01 4.96
C PRO A 4 39.65 -1.92 4.63
N THR A 5 39.17 -2.81 3.78
CA THR A 5 37.73 -3.09 3.58
C THR A 5 37.20 -3.62 4.91
N THR A 6 36.39 -2.81 5.62
CA THR A 6 35.66 -3.28 6.79
C THR A 6 34.76 -4.42 6.36
N SER A 7 35.16 -5.66 6.66
CA SER A 7 34.34 -6.84 6.45
C SER A 7 33.13 -6.73 7.37
N GLU A 8 31.96 -6.35 6.83
CA GLU A 8 30.70 -6.57 7.54
C GLU A 8 30.60 -8.06 7.90
N THR A 9 30.65 -8.36 9.18
CA THR A 9 30.60 -9.75 9.63
C THR A 9 29.25 -10.33 9.22
N VAL A 10 29.23 -11.55 8.69
CA VAL A 10 28.02 -12.28 8.22
C VAL A 10 26.94 -12.36 9.30
N VAL A 11 27.32 -12.20 10.57
CA VAL A 11 26.44 -12.22 11.76
C VAL A 11 25.54 -10.98 11.84
N ASP A 12 25.95 -9.82 11.31
CA ASP A 12 25.21 -8.57 11.48
C ASP A 12 23.95 -8.48 10.59
N ARG A 13 23.92 -9.13 9.43
CA ARG A 13 22.80 -9.07 8.49
C ARG A 13 21.47 -9.57 9.05
N PRO A 14 21.37 -10.72 9.74
CA PRO A 14 20.11 -11.19 10.31
C PRO A 14 19.53 -10.27 11.37
N VAL A 15 20.40 -9.65 12.19
CA VAL A 15 19.98 -8.72 13.23
C VAL A 15 19.46 -7.43 12.61
N LYS A 16 20.18 -6.84 11.65
CA LYS A 16 19.75 -5.65 10.91
C LYS A 16 18.39 -5.86 10.25
N ARG A 17 18.16 -7.01 9.59
CA ARG A 17 16.87 -7.36 8.96
C ARG A 17 15.73 -7.49 9.96
N ARG A 18 15.96 -8.06 11.16
CA ARG A 18 14.95 -8.13 12.21
C ARG A 18 14.58 -6.75 12.75
N ILE A 19 15.56 -5.90 12.99
CA ILE A 19 15.33 -4.51 13.43
C ILE A 19 14.55 -3.75 12.35
N ALA A 20 14.97 -3.82 11.09
CA ALA A 20 14.27 -3.18 9.97
C ALA A 20 12.82 -3.66 9.84
N THR A 21 12.59 -4.96 9.99
CA THR A 21 11.25 -5.55 10.01
C THR A 21 10.39 -4.93 11.12
N ALA A 22 10.90 -4.86 12.35
CA ALA A 22 10.20 -4.25 13.47
C ALA A 22 9.91 -2.75 13.20
N MET A 23 10.89 -2.01 12.66
CA MET A 23 10.71 -0.59 12.30
C MET A 23 9.59 -0.40 11.26
N VAL A 24 9.46 -1.28 10.26
CA VAL A 24 8.37 -1.19 9.27
C VAL A 24 7.01 -1.42 9.92
N PHE A 25 6.88 -2.34 10.88
CA PHE A 25 5.62 -2.51 11.63
C PHE A 25 5.32 -1.30 12.52
N CYS A 26 6.32 -0.68 13.15
CA CYS A 26 6.15 0.58 13.86
C CYS A 26 5.74 1.72 12.93
N LEU A 27 6.32 1.79 11.73
CA LEU A 27 5.92 2.75 10.69
C LEU A 27 4.47 2.52 10.24
N TRP A 28 4.02 1.27 10.13
CA TRP A 28 2.61 0.98 9.84
C TRP A 28 1.69 1.56 10.92
N LEU A 29 2.00 1.37 12.19
CA LEU A 29 1.21 1.93 13.29
C LEU A 29 1.18 3.47 13.23
N ALA A 30 2.34 4.08 13.07
CA ALA A 30 2.45 5.54 12.95
C ALA A 30 1.68 6.06 11.72
N TYR A 31 1.77 5.36 10.58
CA TYR A 31 1.04 5.72 9.37
C TYR A 31 -0.48 5.60 9.55
N THR A 32 -0.94 4.56 10.25
CA THR A 32 -2.38 4.39 10.56
C THR A 32 -2.90 5.52 11.45
N VAL A 33 -2.12 5.92 12.45
CA VAL A 33 -2.46 7.07 13.31
C VAL A 33 -2.47 8.37 12.50
N LEU A 34 -1.43 8.64 11.73
CA LEU A 34 -1.35 9.84 10.88
C LEU A 34 -2.48 9.91 9.87
N GLN A 35 -2.80 8.79 9.22
CA GLN A 35 -3.90 8.67 8.30
C GLN A 35 -5.25 8.96 8.98
N THR A 36 -5.48 8.38 10.14
CA THR A 36 -6.70 8.63 10.93
C THR A 36 -6.82 10.11 11.31
N LEU A 37 -5.73 10.72 11.79
CA LEU A 37 -5.70 12.15 12.09
C LEU A 37 -5.93 13.02 10.85
N ALA A 38 -5.35 12.65 9.70
CA ALA A 38 -5.54 13.36 8.44
C ALA A 38 -7.01 13.35 8.00
N VAL A 39 -7.68 12.20 8.12
CA VAL A 39 -9.13 12.08 7.86
C VAL A 39 -9.94 12.92 8.84
N MET A 40 -9.64 12.86 10.15
CA MET A 40 -10.33 13.63 11.17
C MET A 40 -10.16 15.15 11.00
N GLN A 41 -8.96 15.59 10.60
CA GLN A 41 -8.64 17.01 10.36
C GLN A 41 -9.10 17.51 8.99
N ARG A 42 -9.65 16.64 8.14
CA ARG A 42 -10.07 16.96 6.77
C ARG A 42 -8.95 17.66 5.99
N LEU A 43 -7.74 17.09 6.01
CA LEU A 43 -6.59 17.67 5.33
C LEU A 43 -6.87 17.82 3.83
N SER A 44 -6.23 18.82 3.22
CA SER A 44 -6.26 19.00 1.77
C SER A 44 -5.60 17.82 1.04
N GLU A 45 -6.05 17.54 -0.18
CA GLU A 45 -5.51 16.47 -1.03
C GLU A 45 -3.97 16.49 -1.16
N PRO A 46 -3.31 17.67 -1.36
CA PRO A 46 -1.84 17.71 -1.41
C PRO A 46 -1.17 17.27 -0.10
N ALA A 47 -1.71 17.70 1.04
CA ALA A 47 -1.16 17.33 2.35
C ALA A 47 -1.36 15.83 2.61
N TYR A 48 -2.51 15.29 2.24
CA TYR A 48 -2.83 13.88 2.33
C TYR A 48 -1.88 13.02 1.49
N ALA A 49 -1.65 13.41 0.22
CA ALA A 49 -0.71 12.73 -0.66
C ALA A 49 0.73 12.76 -0.10
N ALA A 50 1.19 13.92 0.41
CA ALA A 50 2.53 14.05 0.99
C ALA A 50 2.72 13.13 2.21
N ILE A 51 1.73 13.07 3.12
CA ILE A 51 1.74 12.14 4.26
C ILE A 51 1.79 10.69 3.78
N GLY A 52 1.11 10.37 2.68
CA GLY A 52 1.07 9.03 2.10
C GLY A 52 2.44 8.52 1.66
N PHE A 53 3.26 9.35 1.01
CA PHE A 53 4.57 8.93 0.48
C PHE A 53 5.63 8.68 1.55
N LEU A 54 5.63 9.45 2.64
CA LEU A 54 6.68 9.40 3.64
C LEU A 54 6.88 8.01 4.26
N PRO A 55 5.85 7.29 4.73
CA PRO A 55 6.02 5.94 5.28
C PRO A 55 6.53 4.93 4.25
N GLY A 56 6.09 5.05 3.00
CA GLY A 56 6.55 4.20 1.90
C GLY A 56 8.04 4.37 1.63
N ILE A 57 8.51 5.60 1.50
CA ILE A 57 9.91 5.93 1.27
C ILE A 57 10.77 5.49 2.45
N LEU A 58 10.37 5.81 3.68
CA LEU A 58 11.10 5.42 4.88
C LEU A 58 11.14 3.90 5.07
N GLY A 59 10.00 3.22 4.89
CA GLY A 59 9.92 1.77 5.06
C GLY A 59 10.79 1.01 4.05
N VAL A 60 10.72 1.39 2.77
CA VAL A 60 11.59 0.83 1.73
C VAL A 60 13.07 1.16 2.01
N GLY A 61 13.37 2.42 2.35
CA GLY A 61 14.74 2.86 2.68
C GLY A 61 15.37 2.06 3.81
N VAL A 62 14.62 1.83 4.89
CA VAL A 62 15.06 1.01 6.04
C VAL A 62 15.35 -0.44 5.63
N LEU A 63 14.51 -1.06 4.79
CA LEU A 63 14.72 -2.42 4.32
C LEU A 63 15.94 -2.53 3.41
N LEU A 64 16.12 -1.60 2.48
CA LEU A 64 17.29 -1.55 1.60
C LEU A 64 18.58 -1.33 2.41
N ALA A 65 18.57 -0.43 3.41
CA ALA A 65 19.70 -0.21 4.31
C ALA A 65 20.03 -1.45 5.16
N ALA A 66 19.04 -2.29 5.46
CA ALA A 66 19.23 -3.58 6.12
C ALA A 66 19.69 -4.70 5.20
N GLY A 67 19.96 -4.40 3.91
CA GLY A 67 20.51 -5.31 2.92
C GLY A 67 19.45 -6.18 2.22
N LEU A 68 18.18 -5.76 2.16
CA LEU A 68 17.23 -6.32 1.20
C LEU A 68 17.55 -5.76 -0.19
N SER A 69 17.35 -6.58 -1.22
CA SER A 69 17.51 -6.12 -2.59
C SER A 69 16.26 -5.39 -3.09
N ARG A 70 16.39 -4.65 -4.21
CA ARG A 70 15.24 -4.05 -4.90
C ARG A 70 14.21 -5.09 -5.34
N GLU A 71 14.66 -6.29 -5.68
CA GLU A 71 13.81 -7.43 -6.04
C GLU A 71 13.02 -7.93 -4.84
N GLU A 72 13.65 -8.05 -3.66
CA GLU A 72 12.98 -8.42 -2.43
C GLU A 72 11.93 -7.38 -2.02
N CYS A 73 12.11 -6.11 -2.42
CA CYS A 73 11.16 -5.00 -2.21
C CYS A 73 10.22 -4.77 -3.41
N TYR A 74 10.24 -5.62 -4.44
CA TYR A 74 9.40 -5.53 -5.64
C TYR A 74 9.52 -4.20 -6.42
N LEU A 75 10.67 -3.54 -6.37
CA LEU A 75 10.92 -2.23 -6.99
C LEU A 75 11.44 -2.30 -8.42
N GLN A 76 11.46 -3.47 -9.02
CA GLN A 76 11.84 -3.63 -10.41
C GLN A 76 10.65 -3.43 -11.35
N ILE A 77 10.94 -3.03 -12.59
CA ILE A 77 9.93 -2.94 -13.65
C ILE A 77 9.87 -4.31 -14.35
N ALA A 78 8.67 -4.89 -14.39
CA ALA A 78 8.42 -6.14 -15.10
C ALA A 78 7.15 -6.00 -15.97
N PRO A 79 7.07 -6.72 -17.10
CA PRO A 79 5.89 -6.68 -17.95
C PRO A 79 4.67 -7.27 -17.24
N LEU A 80 3.47 -6.76 -17.58
CA LEU A 80 2.22 -7.30 -17.05
C LEU A 80 1.99 -8.71 -17.60
N SER A 81 1.85 -9.68 -16.70
CA SER A 81 1.50 -11.05 -17.09
C SER A 81 0.05 -11.12 -17.59
N ARG A 82 -0.28 -12.17 -18.38
CA ARG A 82 -1.67 -12.42 -18.82
C ARG A 82 -2.64 -12.56 -17.64
N LYS A 83 -2.19 -13.18 -16.53
CA LYS A 83 -2.99 -13.26 -15.29
C LYS A 83 -3.11 -11.90 -14.62
N GLY A 84 -2.07 -11.06 -14.67
CA GLY A 84 -2.10 -9.67 -14.20
C GLY A 84 -3.11 -8.82 -14.96
N LEU A 85 -3.25 -9.02 -16.28
CA LEU A 85 -4.28 -8.36 -17.08
C LEU A 85 -5.69 -8.78 -16.62
N GLY A 86 -5.90 -10.05 -16.29
CA GLY A 86 -7.16 -10.52 -15.71
C GLY A 86 -7.46 -9.87 -14.35
N VAL A 87 -6.46 -9.72 -13.49
CA VAL A 87 -6.61 -8.99 -12.21
C VAL A 87 -6.95 -7.52 -12.46
N LEU A 88 -6.28 -6.86 -13.41
CA LEU A 88 -6.59 -5.46 -13.77
C LEU A 88 -8.04 -5.30 -14.22
N ALA A 89 -8.52 -6.17 -15.10
CA ALA A 89 -9.91 -6.14 -15.56
C ALA A 89 -10.89 -6.39 -14.40
N ALA A 90 -10.63 -7.37 -13.55
CA ALA A 90 -11.46 -7.67 -12.38
C ALA A 90 -11.52 -6.50 -11.39
N VAL A 91 -10.39 -5.87 -11.09
CA VAL A 91 -10.31 -4.69 -10.22
C VAL A 91 -11.10 -3.52 -10.80
N PHE A 92 -10.98 -3.29 -12.12
CA PHE A 92 -11.72 -2.22 -12.79
C PHE A 92 -13.24 -2.45 -12.75
N VAL A 93 -13.69 -3.65 -13.09
CA VAL A 93 -15.12 -4.02 -13.02
C VAL A 93 -15.63 -3.92 -11.59
N PHE A 94 -14.88 -4.40 -10.62
CA PHE A 94 -15.22 -4.30 -9.20
C PHE A 94 -15.34 -2.85 -8.73
N ALA A 95 -14.38 -1.98 -9.10
CA ALA A 95 -14.42 -0.56 -8.77
C ALA A 95 -15.66 0.12 -9.34
N LEU A 96 -16.00 -0.13 -10.61
CA LEU A 96 -17.22 0.38 -11.21
C LEU A 96 -18.47 -0.13 -10.48
N ALA A 97 -18.56 -1.43 -10.21
CA ALA A 97 -19.70 -2.03 -9.53
C ALA A 97 -19.88 -1.51 -8.09
N ALA A 98 -18.79 -1.16 -7.40
CA ALA A 98 -18.84 -0.60 -6.06
C ALA A 98 -19.18 0.90 -6.05
N ILE A 99 -18.72 1.65 -7.04
CA ILE A 99 -18.82 3.12 -7.10
C ILE A 99 -20.17 3.57 -7.69
N LEU A 100 -20.57 3.00 -8.84
CA LEU A 100 -21.75 3.46 -9.57
C LEU A 100 -23.06 3.42 -8.78
N PRO A 101 -23.34 2.42 -7.92
CA PRO A 101 -24.60 2.37 -7.17
C PRO A 101 -24.71 3.40 -6.06
N VAL A 102 -23.59 3.89 -5.53
CA VAL A 102 -23.55 4.73 -4.30
C VAL A 102 -22.91 6.09 -4.51
N GLY A 103 -22.23 6.29 -5.64
CA GLY A 103 -21.57 7.56 -5.97
C GLY A 103 -22.54 8.56 -6.58
N VAL A 104 -22.50 9.80 -6.10
CA VAL A 104 -23.21 10.92 -6.70
C VAL A 104 -22.26 11.65 -7.62
N TRP A 105 -22.59 11.70 -8.93
CA TRP A 105 -21.77 12.36 -9.92
C TRP A 105 -21.65 13.87 -9.68
N GLN A 106 -20.42 14.38 -9.56
CA GLN A 106 -20.09 15.79 -9.34
C GLN A 106 -19.37 16.44 -10.53
N GLY A 107 -19.01 15.64 -11.51
CA GLY A 107 -18.16 16.09 -12.63
C GLY A 107 -16.68 15.77 -12.39
N TRP A 108 -15.87 16.01 -13.42
CA TRP A 108 -14.43 15.74 -13.37
C TRP A 108 -13.67 16.88 -12.71
N ASP A 109 -12.94 16.56 -11.63
CA ASP A 109 -11.79 17.32 -11.17
C ASP A 109 -10.51 16.68 -11.77
N TRP A 110 -9.94 17.34 -12.78
CA TRP A 110 -8.78 16.83 -13.51
C TRP A 110 -7.52 16.76 -12.64
N ILE A 111 -7.38 17.66 -11.65
CA ILE A 111 -6.27 17.64 -10.72
C ILE A 111 -6.43 16.44 -9.77
N ALA A 112 -7.61 16.23 -9.22
CA ALA A 112 -7.91 15.06 -8.41
C ALA A 112 -7.66 13.75 -9.19
N ALA A 113 -8.13 13.67 -10.43
CA ALA A 113 -8.02 12.47 -11.26
C ALA A 113 -6.59 12.15 -11.70
N PHE A 114 -5.80 13.16 -12.15
CA PHE A 114 -4.50 12.91 -12.77
C PHE A 114 -3.28 13.20 -11.88
N VAL A 115 -3.48 13.84 -10.73
CA VAL A 115 -2.41 14.13 -9.77
C VAL A 115 -2.63 13.39 -8.47
N TYR A 116 -3.75 13.62 -7.77
CA TYR A 116 -3.95 13.08 -6.42
C TYR A 116 -4.34 11.60 -6.43
N ALA A 117 -5.16 11.16 -7.38
CA ALA A 117 -5.54 9.75 -7.50
C ALA A 117 -4.32 8.84 -7.76
N PRO A 118 -3.43 9.14 -8.73
CA PRO A 118 -2.17 8.41 -8.89
C PRO A 118 -1.27 8.51 -7.65
N ALA A 119 -1.12 9.69 -7.06
CA ALA A 119 -0.30 9.87 -5.86
C ALA A 119 -0.76 8.97 -4.71
N ASN A 120 -2.07 8.89 -4.45
CA ASN A 120 -2.65 8.03 -3.42
C ASN A 120 -2.42 6.54 -3.72
N GLY A 121 -2.68 6.09 -4.95
CA GLY A 121 -2.46 4.71 -5.36
C GLY A 121 -0.98 4.30 -5.24
N ILE A 122 -0.07 5.12 -5.74
CA ILE A 122 1.37 4.86 -5.72
C ILE A 122 1.90 4.82 -4.29
N SER A 123 1.55 5.81 -3.46
CA SER A 123 2.06 5.92 -2.08
C SER A 123 1.64 4.75 -1.21
N GLN A 124 0.38 4.33 -1.30
CA GLN A 124 -0.14 3.19 -0.55
C GLN A 124 0.53 1.88 -0.99
N GLU A 125 0.64 1.64 -2.29
CA GLU A 125 1.27 0.43 -2.80
C GLU A 125 2.78 0.38 -2.47
N LEU A 126 3.47 1.53 -2.51
CA LEU A 126 4.86 1.64 -2.10
C LEU A 126 5.04 1.19 -0.65
N PHE A 127 4.19 1.63 0.26
CA PHE A 127 4.28 1.19 1.66
C PHE A 127 3.83 -0.26 1.83
N PHE A 128 2.62 -0.60 1.40
CA PHE A 128 2.03 -1.90 1.72
C PHE A 128 2.71 -3.06 0.98
N ARG A 129 3.10 -2.90 -0.30
CA ARG A 129 3.67 -3.99 -1.11
C ARG A 129 5.19 -3.97 -1.17
N SER A 130 5.82 -2.79 -1.11
CA SER A 130 7.28 -2.70 -1.20
C SER A 130 8.00 -2.54 0.15
N ALA A 131 7.27 -2.24 1.24
CA ALA A 131 7.84 -2.22 2.59
C ALA A 131 7.19 -3.25 3.51
N LEU A 132 5.88 -3.17 3.77
CA LEU A 132 5.21 -4.00 4.78
C LEU A 132 5.17 -5.48 4.39
N MET A 133 4.88 -5.83 3.14
CA MET A 133 4.84 -7.22 2.70
C MET A 133 6.23 -7.89 2.72
N PRO A 134 7.33 -7.30 2.24
CA PRO A 134 8.68 -7.82 2.46
C PRO A 134 9.03 -7.99 3.94
N ALA A 135 8.67 -7.04 4.80
CA ALA A 135 8.85 -7.17 6.24
C ALA A 135 8.07 -8.36 6.83
N ALA A 136 6.82 -8.55 6.40
CA ALA A 136 6.01 -9.71 6.80
C ALA A 136 6.62 -11.02 6.31
N LEU A 137 7.14 -11.07 5.07
CA LEU A 137 7.84 -12.24 4.54
C LEU A 137 9.08 -12.59 5.36
N ALA A 138 9.84 -11.59 5.79
CA ALA A 138 10.99 -11.77 6.67
C ALA A 138 10.57 -12.30 8.05
N ALA A 139 9.51 -11.73 8.65
CA ALA A 139 8.96 -12.15 9.95
C ALA A 139 8.46 -13.61 9.92
N PHE A 140 7.76 -14.01 8.88
CA PHE A 140 7.22 -15.37 8.72
C PHE A 140 8.16 -16.35 8.02
N LYS A 141 9.46 -16.04 7.95
CA LYS A 141 10.46 -16.94 7.32
C LYS A 141 10.03 -17.38 5.91
N LYS A 142 9.56 -16.43 5.11
CA LYS A 142 9.09 -16.62 3.71
C LYS A 142 7.81 -17.47 3.56
N ARG A 143 7.02 -17.66 4.61
CA ARG A 143 5.68 -18.27 4.50
C ARG A 143 4.75 -17.28 3.81
N THR A 144 4.69 -17.37 2.49
CA THR A 144 4.02 -16.38 1.61
C THR A 144 2.57 -16.15 1.98
N THR A 145 1.79 -17.21 2.21
CA THR A 145 0.36 -17.07 2.54
C THR A 145 0.16 -16.27 3.82
N LEU A 146 0.93 -16.56 4.89
CA LEU A 146 0.82 -15.81 6.14
C LEU A 146 1.22 -14.35 5.98
N ALA A 147 2.28 -14.07 5.22
CA ALA A 147 2.72 -12.70 4.95
C ALA A 147 1.67 -11.93 4.14
N VAL A 148 1.07 -12.54 3.10
CA VAL A 148 0.00 -11.94 2.30
C VAL A 148 -1.23 -11.68 3.14
N ILE A 149 -1.66 -12.62 3.98
CA ILE A 149 -2.82 -12.42 4.86
C ILE A 149 -2.54 -11.30 5.87
N LEU A 150 -1.39 -11.33 6.57
CA LEU A 150 -1.08 -10.31 7.57
C LEU A 150 -1.07 -8.91 6.95
N HIS A 151 -0.30 -8.70 5.87
CA HIS A 151 -0.22 -7.37 5.29
C HIS A 151 -1.58 -6.89 4.76
N SER A 152 -2.44 -7.81 4.29
CA SER A 152 -3.80 -7.48 3.84
C SER A 152 -4.72 -7.08 5.00
N ILE A 153 -4.62 -7.78 6.14
CA ILE A 153 -5.32 -7.38 7.38
C ILE A 153 -4.89 -5.98 7.78
N LEU A 154 -3.58 -5.72 7.80
CA LEU A 154 -3.03 -4.42 8.17
C LEU A 154 -3.43 -3.32 7.17
N PHE A 155 -3.56 -3.64 5.88
CA PHE A 155 -4.07 -2.72 4.87
C PHE A 155 -5.56 -2.41 5.07
N GLY A 156 -6.37 -3.40 5.41
CA GLY A 156 -7.78 -3.17 5.79
C GLY A 156 -7.90 -2.31 7.04
N LEU A 157 -7.17 -2.65 8.12
CA LEU A 157 -7.17 -1.92 9.39
C LEU A 157 -6.71 -0.46 9.25
N TRP A 158 -5.83 -0.16 8.30
CA TRP A 158 -5.40 1.20 8.02
C TRP A 158 -6.55 2.14 7.62
N HIS A 159 -7.67 1.60 7.12
CA HIS A 159 -8.88 2.34 6.75
C HIS A 159 -9.87 2.55 7.91
N ILE A 160 -9.46 2.35 9.17
CA ILE A 160 -10.34 2.48 10.34
C ILE A 160 -10.76 3.94 10.64
N GLY A 161 -10.06 4.93 10.09
CA GLY A 161 -10.26 6.36 10.37
C GLY A 161 -11.73 6.84 10.38
N PRO A 162 -12.59 6.44 9.42
CA PRO A 162 -14.00 6.87 9.41
C PRO A 162 -14.80 6.50 10.65
N LEU A 163 -14.40 5.47 11.42
CA LEU A 163 -15.04 5.13 12.69
C LEU A 163 -14.99 6.29 13.68
N PHE A 164 -13.91 7.04 13.70
CA PHE A 164 -13.70 8.17 14.58
C PHE A 164 -14.46 9.45 14.13
N LEU A 165 -15.03 9.42 12.92
CA LEU A 165 -15.94 10.45 12.41
C LEU A 165 -17.43 10.11 12.66
N GLY A 166 -17.71 9.06 13.42
CA GLY A 166 -19.09 8.63 13.69
C GLY A 166 -19.73 7.82 12.55
N THR A 167 -18.95 7.39 11.56
CA THR A 167 -19.46 6.49 10.51
C THR A 167 -19.95 5.18 11.15
N PRO A 168 -21.16 4.69 10.83
CA PRO A 168 -21.69 3.46 11.39
C PRO A 168 -20.76 2.26 11.21
N ALA A 169 -20.57 1.45 12.24
CA ALA A 169 -19.63 0.33 12.24
C ALA A 169 -19.78 -0.64 11.07
N PRO A 170 -21.00 -1.00 10.58
CA PRO A 170 -21.14 -1.84 9.41
C PRO A 170 -20.55 -1.22 8.13
N ILE A 171 -20.65 0.10 7.96
CA ILE A 171 -20.08 0.83 6.82
C ILE A 171 -18.55 0.83 6.94
N VAL A 172 -18.02 1.10 8.12
CA VAL A 172 -16.57 1.02 8.37
C VAL A 172 -16.04 -0.38 8.10
N ALA A 173 -16.75 -1.42 8.52
CA ALA A 173 -16.38 -2.79 8.23
C ALA A 173 -16.31 -3.07 6.71
N ALA A 174 -17.24 -2.54 5.92
CA ALA A 174 -17.20 -2.62 4.46
C ALA A 174 -16.01 -1.86 3.87
N ILE A 175 -15.74 -0.64 4.37
CA ILE A 175 -14.57 0.19 3.98
C ILE A 175 -13.24 -0.55 4.26
N MET A 176 -13.16 -1.33 5.33
CA MET A 176 -11.98 -2.11 5.68
C MET A 176 -11.88 -3.43 4.89
N LEU A 177 -13.03 -4.06 4.61
CA LEU A 177 -13.08 -5.36 3.91
C LEU A 177 -12.59 -5.23 2.45
N VAL A 178 -12.95 -4.17 1.76
CA VAL A 178 -12.56 -3.96 0.35
C VAL A 178 -11.02 -3.86 0.20
N PRO A 179 -10.29 -3.02 0.96
CA PRO A 179 -8.84 -3.01 0.93
C PRO A 179 -8.22 -4.33 1.40
N PHE A 180 -8.79 -5.00 2.39
CA PHE A 180 -8.32 -6.33 2.80
C PHE A 180 -8.35 -7.33 1.65
N LEU A 181 -9.47 -7.45 0.94
CA LEU A 181 -9.62 -8.36 -0.21
C LEU A 181 -8.71 -7.95 -1.37
N SER A 182 -8.64 -6.66 -1.69
CA SER A 182 -7.71 -6.11 -2.67
C SER A 182 -6.26 -6.38 -2.27
N GLY A 183 -5.96 -6.27 -0.98
CA GLY A 183 -4.66 -6.59 -0.40
C GLY A 183 -4.23 -8.01 -0.70
N ILE A 184 -5.13 -8.98 -0.56
CA ILE A 184 -4.86 -10.39 -0.91
C ILE A 184 -4.55 -10.50 -2.41
N GLY A 185 -5.42 -9.97 -3.27
CA GLY A 185 -5.27 -10.04 -4.72
C GLY A 185 -3.96 -9.42 -5.21
N TRP A 186 -3.69 -8.18 -4.82
CA TRP A 186 -2.45 -7.48 -5.20
C TRP A 186 -1.21 -8.07 -4.53
N GLY A 187 -1.31 -8.56 -3.29
CA GLY A 187 -0.20 -9.24 -2.62
C GLY A 187 0.25 -10.48 -3.39
N TRP A 188 -0.68 -11.31 -3.84
CA TRP A 188 -0.38 -12.46 -4.70
C TRP A 188 0.12 -12.04 -6.07
N GLN A 189 -0.46 -11.00 -6.68
CA GLN A 189 0.00 -10.48 -7.97
C GLN A 189 1.44 -9.98 -7.90
N VAL A 190 1.76 -9.12 -6.93
CA VAL A 190 3.11 -8.57 -6.74
C VAL A 190 4.13 -9.68 -6.53
N ARG A 191 3.78 -10.70 -5.74
CA ARG A 191 4.62 -11.88 -5.52
C ARG A 191 4.87 -12.68 -6.81
N ARG A 192 3.85 -12.86 -7.63
CA ARG A 192 3.92 -13.59 -8.88
C ARG A 192 4.72 -12.84 -9.94
N ASP A 193 4.42 -11.55 -10.10
CA ASP A 193 4.95 -10.71 -11.18
C ASP A 193 6.29 -10.06 -10.82
N GLY A 194 6.71 -10.12 -9.55
CA GLY A 194 7.98 -9.58 -9.05
C GLY A 194 8.06 -8.05 -9.02
N THR A 195 6.93 -7.35 -9.21
CA THR A 195 6.89 -5.89 -9.30
C THR A 195 5.65 -5.31 -8.64
N VAL A 196 5.79 -4.16 -8.00
CA VAL A 196 4.69 -3.37 -7.42
C VAL A 196 4.01 -2.46 -8.44
N VAL A 197 4.64 -2.18 -9.57
CA VAL A 197 4.21 -1.18 -10.56
C VAL A 197 2.76 -1.42 -11.01
N TRP A 198 2.40 -2.67 -11.28
CA TRP A 198 1.04 -2.97 -11.74
C TRP A 198 -0.03 -2.80 -10.67
N ALA A 199 0.29 -3.08 -9.41
CA ALA A 199 -0.60 -2.79 -8.29
C ALA A 199 -0.76 -1.27 -8.11
N MET A 200 0.31 -0.48 -8.25
CA MET A 200 0.24 0.99 -8.25
C MET A 200 -0.68 1.51 -9.34
N ILE A 201 -0.56 1.02 -10.58
CA ILE A 201 -1.41 1.43 -11.69
C ILE A 201 -2.88 1.06 -11.42
N GLN A 202 -3.14 -0.17 -10.99
CA GLN A 202 -4.50 -0.64 -10.70
C GLN A 202 -5.15 0.17 -9.58
N HIS A 203 -4.43 0.42 -8.50
CA HIS A 203 -4.93 1.21 -7.38
C HIS A 203 -5.18 2.67 -7.80
N SER A 204 -4.27 3.27 -8.55
CA SER A 204 -4.45 4.61 -9.11
C SER A 204 -5.69 4.70 -10.01
N LEU A 205 -5.95 3.70 -10.85
CA LEU A 205 -7.13 3.65 -11.70
C LEU A 205 -8.44 3.62 -10.90
N ILE A 206 -8.48 2.93 -9.74
CA ILE A 206 -9.66 2.95 -8.85
C ILE A 206 -9.93 4.38 -8.38
N TRP A 207 -8.91 5.09 -7.93
CA TRP A 207 -9.05 6.48 -7.51
C TRP A 207 -9.43 7.42 -8.64
N VAL A 208 -8.87 7.23 -9.85
CA VAL A 208 -9.27 7.98 -11.05
C VAL A 208 -10.75 7.78 -11.34
N VAL A 209 -11.24 6.53 -11.34
CA VAL A 209 -12.66 6.22 -11.57
C VAL A 209 -13.55 6.79 -10.47
N ALA A 210 -13.08 6.82 -9.23
CA ALA A 210 -13.82 7.35 -8.10
C ALA A 210 -13.86 8.89 -8.06
N SER A 211 -12.86 9.57 -8.65
CA SER A 211 -12.66 11.02 -8.51
C SER A 211 -13.86 11.89 -8.93
N PRO A 212 -14.70 11.54 -9.94
CA PRO A 212 -15.87 12.35 -10.29
C PRO A 212 -17.09 12.12 -9.41
N PHE A 213 -16.98 11.29 -8.37
CA PHE A 213 -18.09 10.93 -7.50
C PHE A 213 -17.83 11.36 -6.05
N THR A 214 -18.90 11.78 -5.36
CA THR A 214 -18.91 11.91 -3.90
C THR A 214 -19.67 10.76 -3.26
N PHE A 215 -19.30 10.39 -2.05
CA PHE A 215 -19.84 9.25 -1.31
C PHE A 215 -20.38 9.72 0.05
N GLY A 216 -21.67 9.55 0.22
CA GLY A 216 -22.37 9.90 1.44
C GLY A 216 -22.86 11.35 1.46
N PRO A 217 -23.75 11.69 2.46
CA PRO A 217 -24.19 13.04 2.71
C PRO A 217 -23.06 13.90 3.25
#